data_a46f33d960b95cb7d319e3f74c8b9acb
#
_entry.id   a46f33d960b95cb7d319e3f74c8b9acb
#
_cell.length_a   1.000
_cell.length_b   1.000
_cell.length_c   1.000
_cell.angle_alpha   90.00
_cell.angle_beta   90.00
_cell.angle_gamma   90.00
#
_symmetry.space_group_name_H-M   'P 1'
#
loop_
_entity.id
_entity.type
_entity.pdbx_description
1 polymer ?
#
loop_
_entity_poly.entity_id
_entity_poly.type
_entity_poly.pdbx_seq_one_letter_code
_entity_poly.pdbx_strand_id
1 'polypeptide(L)'
;MSTEIYLNKPEELFAALEKELADPENTVVVQIAPAVRVAIGEEFGYPSGEDLTFKTIGLLNALGFKHVVDTPLGADINIYEEAYEILNALERKDDNYFPIFNSCCIGWRLYCSRAHQKVCQHISPIASPHMITGSVIKHYFSKKLNKPKEKIISVSIMPCVLKKYESLERFSDGSTYIDYVVTTRELAQWAKKRGLDLRKVNEGKFSEFLPNSSKDGVGFGVTGGLVEALLTTMAHILEVKKEAESFRTNEPIKERQVKIGEYTLNVVSINGFGNFEKVLKEIESGERKFHFVEVMNCPYGCVGGPGQPLPVNDEILKARAAGLRLAADKKRSIAIVPQENPTVQMLYRELLGRPGSEKARELLYFHKIKL
;
A
#
# COMPACT_ATOMS: atom_id res chain seq x y z
N MET A 1 -1.84 -22.33 13.19
CA MET A 1 -1.82 -22.98 11.87
C MET A 1 -0.86 -22.20 10.99
N SER A 2 0.05 -22.87 10.28
CA SER A 2 1.04 -22.14 9.48
C SER A 2 0.35 -21.49 8.27
N THR A 3 0.59 -20.22 8.06
CA THR A 3 0.11 -19.41 6.91
C THR A 3 0.47 -20.04 5.56
N GLU A 4 1.43 -20.95 5.52
CA GLU A 4 1.84 -21.71 4.33
C GLU A 4 0.73 -22.54 3.69
N ILE A 5 -0.27 -22.99 4.46
CA ILE A 5 -1.39 -23.82 3.95
C ILE A 5 -2.27 -23.02 2.98
N TYR A 6 -2.42 -21.72 3.22
CA TYR A 6 -3.34 -20.86 2.42
C TYR A 6 -2.69 -20.24 1.18
N LEU A 7 -1.38 -20.41 0.98
CA LEU A 7 -0.68 -19.79 -0.15
C LEU A 7 -1.18 -20.30 -1.51
N ASN A 8 -1.62 -21.56 -1.58
CA ASN A 8 -1.88 -22.26 -2.86
C ASN A 8 -3.28 -22.87 -3.00
N LYS A 9 -4.14 -22.79 -1.99
CA LYS A 9 -5.46 -23.43 -1.99
C LYS A 9 -6.58 -22.46 -1.61
N PRO A 10 -7.20 -21.79 -2.61
CA PRO A 10 -8.26 -20.81 -2.35
C PRO A 10 -9.42 -21.36 -1.51
N GLU A 11 -9.81 -22.61 -1.71
CA GLU A 11 -10.93 -23.24 -0.98
C GLU A 11 -10.65 -23.35 0.53
N GLU A 12 -9.41 -23.67 0.92
CA GLU A 12 -9.00 -23.75 2.33
C GLU A 12 -8.97 -22.34 2.95
N LEU A 13 -8.49 -21.33 2.19
CA LEU A 13 -8.51 -19.93 2.60
C LEU A 13 -9.95 -19.46 2.86
N PHE A 14 -10.89 -19.74 1.94
CA PHE A 14 -12.29 -19.32 2.09
C PHE A 14 -12.95 -19.99 3.30
N ALA A 15 -12.74 -21.30 3.49
CA ALA A 15 -13.29 -22.04 4.63
C ALA A 15 -12.73 -21.49 5.96
N ALA A 16 -11.44 -21.14 6.01
CA ALA A 16 -10.84 -20.53 7.19
C ALA A 16 -11.44 -19.15 7.49
N LEU A 17 -11.59 -18.30 6.49
CA LEU A 17 -12.21 -16.97 6.64
C LEU A 17 -13.68 -17.07 7.08
N GLU A 18 -14.45 -18.01 6.54
CA GLU A 18 -15.83 -18.26 6.94
C GLU A 18 -15.91 -18.68 8.42
N LYS A 19 -14.95 -19.46 8.90
CA LYS A 19 -14.85 -19.82 10.32
C LYS A 19 -14.55 -18.62 11.19
N GLU A 20 -13.58 -17.77 10.79
CA GLU A 20 -13.25 -16.54 11.54
C GLU A 20 -14.45 -15.58 11.60
N LEU A 21 -15.17 -15.41 10.48
CA LEU A 21 -16.37 -14.57 10.40
C LEU A 21 -17.55 -15.09 11.22
N ALA A 22 -17.64 -16.40 11.42
CA ALA A 22 -18.69 -17.04 12.21
C ALA A 22 -18.41 -17.05 13.72
N ASP A 23 -17.15 -16.87 14.15
CA ASP A 23 -16.77 -16.84 15.56
C ASP A 23 -17.15 -15.48 16.19
N PRO A 24 -18.11 -15.42 17.14
CA PRO A 24 -18.55 -14.18 17.77
C PRO A 24 -17.47 -13.53 18.64
N GLU A 25 -16.48 -14.27 19.08
CA GLU A 25 -15.36 -13.75 19.84
C GLU A 25 -14.41 -12.93 18.99
N ASN A 26 -14.34 -13.21 17.69
CA ASN A 26 -13.45 -12.52 16.77
C ASN A 26 -14.06 -11.22 16.24
N THR A 27 -13.22 -10.24 16.02
CA THR A 27 -13.55 -9.04 15.24
C THR A 27 -12.73 -9.09 13.96
N VAL A 28 -13.37 -9.46 12.86
CA VAL A 28 -12.72 -9.56 11.56
C VAL A 28 -12.76 -8.21 10.86
N VAL A 29 -11.59 -7.65 10.57
CA VAL A 29 -11.42 -6.37 9.88
C VAL A 29 -10.72 -6.63 8.57
N VAL A 30 -11.30 -6.16 7.46
CA VAL A 30 -10.71 -6.32 6.12
C VAL A 30 -10.25 -4.99 5.55
N GLN A 31 -9.04 -4.95 5.00
CA GLN A 31 -8.51 -3.82 4.26
C GLN A 31 -8.55 -4.06 2.75
N ILE A 32 -8.76 -3.01 1.95
CA ILE A 32 -8.84 -3.07 0.48
C ILE A 32 -7.72 -2.21 -0.11
N ALA A 33 -6.84 -2.83 -0.93
CA ALA A 33 -5.82 -2.09 -1.67
C ALA A 33 -6.42 -1.20 -2.76
N PRO A 34 -5.78 -0.04 -3.06
CA PRO A 34 -6.34 0.92 -4.00
C PRO A 34 -6.56 0.36 -5.41
N ALA A 35 -5.69 -0.52 -5.90
CA ALA A 35 -5.81 -1.10 -7.23
C ALA A 35 -6.92 -2.15 -7.38
N VAL A 36 -7.44 -2.69 -6.29
CA VAL A 36 -8.54 -3.68 -6.30
C VAL A 36 -9.83 -3.06 -6.84
N ARG A 37 -10.17 -1.85 -6.36
CA ARG A 37 -11.43 -1.16 -6.68
C ARG A 37 -11.66 -0.86 -8.15
N VAL A 38 -10.58 -0.77 -8.94
CA VAL A 38 -10.62 -0.44 -10.37
C VAL A 38 -10.41 -1.66 -11.27
N ALA A 39 -10.34 -2.85 -10.70
CA ALA A 39 -10.12 -4.09 -11.44
C ALA A 39 -11.15 -5.19 -11.14
N ILE A 40 -11.63 -5.29 -9.89
CA ILE A 40 -12.54 -6.37 -9.49
C ILE A 40 -13.81 -6.46 -10.35
N GLY A 41 -14.27 -5.33 -10.87
CA GLY A 41 -15.45 -5.25 -11.73
C GLY A 41 -15.36 -6.10 -12.99
N GLU A 42 -14.17 -6.28 -13.52
CA GLU A 42 -13.93 -7.08 -14.72
C GLU A 42 -14.39 -8.53 -14.54
N GLU A 43 -14.26 -9.07 -13.34
CA GLU A 43 -14.76 -10.40 -12.97
C GLU A 43 -16.30 -10.52 -12.98
N PHE A 44 -17.00 -9.39 -13.03
CA PHE A 44 -18.46 -9.27 -13.02
C PHE A 44 -19.01 -8.53 -14.24
N GLY A 45 -18.18 -8.34 -15.28
CA GLY A 45 -18.60 -7.75 -16.56
C GLY A 45 -18.66 -6.23 -16.58
N TYR A 46 -18.02 -5.54 -15.64
CA TYR A 46 -17.79 -4.10 -15.72
C TYR A 46 -16.60 -3.77 -16.61
N PRO A 47 -16.56 -2.58 -17.20
CA PRO A 47 -15.38 -2.09 -17.91
C PRO A 47 -14.14 -2.01 -16.99
N SER A 48 -12.96 -2.25 -17.57
CA SER A 48 -11.70 -2.06 -16.86
C SER A 48 -11.52 -0.60 -16.42
N GLY A 49 -11.07 -0.40 -15.21
CA GLY A 49 -10.80 0.94 -14.66
C GLY A 49 -12.00 1.62 -14.01
N GLU A 50 -13.19 1.01 -14.00
CA GLU A 50 -14.33 1.56 -13.27
C GLU A 50 -14.09 1.52 -11.76
N ASP A 51 -14.29 2.67 -11.09
CA ASP A 51 -14.15 2.79 -9.64
C ASP A 51 -15.36 2.19 -8.91
N LEU A 52 -15.19 0.99 -8.43
CA LEU A 52 -16.22 0.23 -7.71
C LEU A 52 -15.95 0.14 -6.20
N THR A 53 -15.36 1.20 -5.62
CA THR A 53 -15.01 1.25 -4.18
C THR A 53 -16.18 0.82 -3.30
N PHE A 54 -17.32 1.49 -3.40
CA PHE A 54 -18.44 1.24 -2.50
C PHE A 54 -19.18 -0.07 -2.80
N LYS A 55 -19.20 -0.49 -4.06
CA LYS A 55 -19.70 -1.83 -4.47
C LYS A 55 -18.81 -2.95 -3.92
N THR A 56 -17.47 -2.77 -3.94
CA THR A 56 -16.52 -3.72 -3.35
C THR A 56 -16.75 -3.85 -1.84
N ILE A 57 -16.97 -2.74 -1.14
CA ILE A 57 -17.31 -2.76 0.29
C ILE A 57 -18.63 -3.50 0.50
N GLY A 58 -19.64 -3.22 -0.31
CA GLY A 58 -20.93 -3.94 -0.25
C GLY A 58 -20.80 -5.44 -0.47
N LEU A 59 -19.93 -5.88 -1.38
CA LEU A 59 -19.61 -7.29 -1.60
C LEU A 59 -18.98 -7.92 -0.36
N LEU A 60 -18.03 -7.23 0.27
CA LEU A 60 -17.40 -7.68 1.51
C LEU A 60 -18.40 -7.75 2.67
N ASN A 61 -19.30 -6.76 2.78
CA ASN A 61 -20.38 -6.81 3.77
C ASN A 61 -21.31 -8.02 3.55
N ALA A 62 -21.64 -8.33 2.29
CA ALA A 62 -22.44 -9.50 1.94
C ALA A 62 -21.73 -10.84 2.23
N LEU A 63 -20.39 -10.85 2.22
CA LEU A 63 -19.56 -11.99 2.66
C LEU A 63 -19.48 -12.13 4.19
N GLY A 64 -19.94 -11.11 4.96
CA GLY A 64 -19.98 -11.13 6.42
C GLY A 64 -19.01 -10.17 7.12
N PHE A 65 -18.19 -9.43 6.40
CA PHE A 65 -17.30 -8.45 7.02
C PHE A 65 -18.08 -7.23 7.53
N LYS A 66 -17.96 -6.93 8.83
CA LYS A 66 -18.60 -5.76 9.45
C LYS A 66 -17.71 -4.51 9.37
N HIS A 67 -16.41 -4.70 9.37
CA HIS A 67 -15.43 -3.61 9.35
C HIS A 67 -14.56 -3.69 8.09
N VAL A 68 -14.71 -2.71 7.22
CA VAL A 68 -13.90 -2.55 6.01
C VAL A 68 -13.13 -1.25 6.14
N VAL A 69 -11.79 -1.30 5.93
CA VAL A 69 -10.91 -0.14 5.98
C VAL A 69 -10.17 0.03 4.66
N ASP A 70 -9.62 1.21 4.44
CA ASP A 70 -8.92 1.53 3.21
C ASP A 70 -7.40 1.38 3.39
N THR A 71 -6.73 0.49 2.65
CA THR A 71 -5.26 0.37 2.67
C THR A 71 -4.53 1.69 2.31
N PRO A 72 -5.06 2.58 1.47
CA PRO A 72 -4.56 3.95 1.32
C PRO A 72 -4.34 4.74 2.61
N LEU A 73 -5.01 4.44 3.70
CA LEU A 73 -4.69 5.03 5.02
C LEU A 73 -3.28 4.62 5.49
N GLY A 74 -2.89 3.37 5.27
CA GLY A 74 -1.51 2.93 5.52
C GLY A 74 -0.51 3.53 4.54
N ALA A 75 -0.95 3.86 3.31
CA ALA A 75 -0.12 4.62 2.38
C ALA A 75 0.10 6.06 2.85
N ASP A 76 -0.92 6.72 3.39
CA ASP A 76 -0.80 8.04 4.01
C ASP A 76 0.26 8.03 5.12
N ILE A 77 0.20 7.05 6.01
CA ILE A 77 1.16 6.92 7.11
C ILE A 77 2.57 6.62 6.56
N ASN A 78 2.70 5.71 5.58
CA ASN A 78 3.99 5.40 4.95
C ASN A 78 4.63 6.64 4.30
N ILE A 79 3.86 7.40 3.53
CA ILE A 79 4.32 8.64 2.88
C ILE A 79 4.78 9.66 3.92
N TYR A 80 4.05 9.82 5.02
CA TYR A 80 4.36 10.80 6.06
C TYR A 80 5.64 10.43 6.82
N GLU A 81 5.81 9.16 7.19
CA GLU A 81 7.04 8.64 7.80
C GLU A 81 8.24 8.79 6.87
N GLU A 82 8.08 8.43 5.57
CA GLU A 82 9.15 8.50 4.57
C GLU A 82 9.59 9.95 4.34
N ALA A 83 8.62 10.88 4.20
CA ALA A 83 8.90 12.30 4.05
C ALA A 83 9.67 12.86 5.26
N TYR A 84 9.27 12.48 6.47
CA TYR A 84 9.91 12.89 7.71
C TYR A 84 11.36 12.38 7.80
N GLU A 85 11.61 11.10 7.50
CA GLU A 85 12.96 10.51 7.55
C GLU A 85 13.90 11.14 6.51
N ILE A 86 13.40 11.38 5.29
CA ILE A 86 14.20 12.03 4.23
C ILE A 86 14.53 13.47 4.61
N LEU A 87 13.58 14.25 5.12
CA LEU A 87 13.83 15.63 5.57
C LEU A 87 14.85 15.66 6.71
N ASN A 88 14.75 14.76 7.68
CA ASN A 88 15.72 14.64 8.76
C ASN A 88 17.13 14.31 8.24
N ALA A 89 17.25 13.44 7.24
CA ALA A 89 18.53 13.09 6.64
C ALA A 89 19.15 14.28 5.90
N LEU A 90 18.34 15.04 5.16
CA LEU A 90 18.76 16.25 4.46
C LEU A 90 19.22 17.33 5.44
N GLU A 91 18.48 17.58 6.51
CA GLU A 91 18.82 18.55 7.56
C GLU A 91 20.16 18.21 8.22
N ARG A 92 20.40 16.92 8.52
CA ARG A 92 21.65 16.42 9.11
C ARG A 92 22.80 16.33 8.09
N LYS A 93 22.54 16.55 6.80
CA LYS A 93 23.50 16.37 5.71
C LYS A 93 24.10 14.95 5.69
N ASP A 94 23.23 13.95 5.91
CA ASP A 94 23.61 12.53 5.94
C ASP A 94 23.57 11.94 4.53
N ASP A 95 24.62 12.17 3.76
CA ASP A 95 24.72 11.66 2.40
C ASP A 95 24.74 10.13 2.32
N ASN A 96 25.10 9.44 3.42
CA ASN A 96 25.11 7.97 3.47
C ASN A 96 23.70 7.38 3.57
N TYR A 97 22.68 8.19 3.93
CA TYR A 97 21.30 7.79 3.93
C TYR A 97 20.78 7.52 2.51
N PHE A 98 21.36 8.15 1.50
CA PHE A 98 20.91 8.09 0.10
C PHE A 98 21.75 7.14 -0.76
N PRO A 99 21.15 6.54 -1.83
CA PRO A 99 19.73 6.63 -2.19
C PRO A 99 18.84 5.86 -1.23
N ILE A 100 17.58 6.27 -1.08
CA ILE A 100 16.57 5.46 -0.40
C ILE A 100 15.62 4.84 -1.43
N PHE A 101 15.31 3.55 -1.29
CA PHE A 101 14.38 2.83 -2.14
C PHE A 101 13.10 2.51 -1.37
N ASN A 102 11.96 2.56 -2.04
CA ASN A 102 10.70 2.16 -1.42
C ASN A 102 10.68 0.68 -0.99
N SER A 103 10.02 0.41 0.13
CA SER A 103 9.81 -0.95 0.68
C SER A 103 8.54 -1.63 0.19
N CYS A 104 7.58 -0.90 -0.39
CA CYS A 104 6.19 -1.33 -0.58
C CYS A 104 6.02 -2.45 -1.62
N CYS A 105 6.93 -2.60 -2.59
CA CYS A 105 6.85 -3.64 -3.62
C CYS A 105 7.65 -4.88 -3.22
N ILE A 106 6.98 -5.89 -2.68
CA ILE A 106 7.63 -7.16 -2.26
C ILE A 106 8.36 -7.86 -3.41
N GLY A 107 7.83 -7.82 -4.65
CA GLY A 107 8.50 -8.41 -5.82
C GLY A 107 9.86 -7.77 -6.10
N TRP A 108 9.95 -6.44 -5.97
CA TRP A 108 11.19 -5.69 -6.03
C TRP A 108 12.16 -6.10 -4.90
N ARG A 109 11.70 -6.11 -3.65
CA ARG A 109 12.52 -6.45 -2.49
C ARG A 109 13.11 -7.85 -2.57
N LEU A 110 12.30 -8.85 -2.97
CA LEU A 110 12.75 -10.24 -3.17
C LEU A 110 13.80 -10.37 -4.28
N TYR A 111 13.66 -9.58 -5.35
CA TYR A 111 14.68 -9.55 -6.40
C TYR A 111 15.97 -8.90 -5.90
N CYS A 112 15.86 -7.73 -5.30
CA CYS A 112 16.99 -6.97 -4.77
C CYS A 112 17.84 -7.82 -3.81
N SER A 113 17.20 -8.56 -2.90
CA SER A 113 17.88 -9.39 -1.91
C SER A 113 18.74 -10.50 -2.52
N ARG A 114 18.37 -10.96 -3.71
CA ARG A 114 19.09 -12.04 -4.41
C ARG A 114 20.15 -11.53 -5.37
N ALA A 115 19.87 -10.42 -6.06
CA ALA A 115 20.70 -9.94 -7.16
C ALA A 115 21.56 -8.70 -6.80
N HIS A 116 21.11 -7.87 -5.84
CA HIS A 116 21.69 -6.55 -5.55
C HIS A 116 21.80 -6.29 -4.04
N GLN A 117 22.51 -7.15 -3.31
CA GLN A 117 22.62 -7.09 -1.85
C GLN A 117 23.11 -5.73 -1.30
N LYS A 118 23.99 -5.03 -2.04
CA LYS A 118 24.46 -3.69 -1.65
C LYS A 118 23.34 -2.66 -1.68
N VAL A 119 22.48 -2.71 -2.69
CA VAL A 119 21.32 -1.82 -2.83
C VAL A 119 20.26 -2.10 -1.76
N CYS A 120 20.13 -3.35 -1.33
CA CYS A 120 19.16 -3.72 -0.29
C CYS A 120 19.35 -2.99 1.04
N GLN A 121 20.57 -2.53 1.33
CA GLN A 121 20.85 -1.75 2.54
C GLN A 121 20.17 -0.37 2.52
N HIS A 122 19.79 0.10 1.34
CA HIS A 122 19.13 1.37 1.10
C HIS A 122 17.60 1.24 0.92
N ILE A 123 17.04 0.03 1.08
CA ILE A 123 15.58 -0.12 1.12
C ILE A 123 15.07 0.49 2.42
N SER A 124 14.05 1.35 2.31
CA SER A 124 13.41 1.98 3.46
C SER A 124 12.99 0.93 4.50
N PRO A 125 13.29 1.16 5.78
CA PRO A 125 12.85 0.29 6.87
C PRO A 125 11.35 0.44 7.18
N ILE A 126 10.69 1.45 6.65
CA ILE A 126 9.26 1.69 6.84
C ILE A 126 8.47 0.58 6.15
N ALA A 127 7.54 -0.03 6.86
CA ALA A 127 6.73 -1.11 6.33
C ALA A 127 5.82 -0.65 5.17
N SER A 128 5.40 -1.58 4.33
CA SER A 128 4.48 -1.27 3.24
C SER A 128 3.12 -0.79 3.76
N PRO A 129 2.34 -0.02 2.95
CA PRO A 129 0.96 0.35 3.30
C PRO A 129 0.09 -0.82 3.76
N HIS A 130 0.27 -2.00 3.16
CA HIS A 130 -0.40 -3.25 3.53
C HIS A 130 -0.10 -3.64 4.98
N MET A 131 1.18 -3.68 5.35
CA MET A 131 1.62 -4.07 6.69
C MET A 131 1.31 -3.01 7.73
N ILE A 132 1.48 -1.72 7.40
CA ILE A 132 1.10 -0.58 8.25
C ILE A 132 -0.39 -0.63 8.59
N THR A 133 -1.26 -0.83 7.58
CA THR A 133 -2.71 -0.94 7.83
C THR A 133 -3.04 -2.12 8.73
N GLY A 134 -2.36 -3.26 8.55
CA GLY A 134 -2.51 -4.41 9.44
C GLY A 134 -2.12 -4.12 10.88
N SER A 135 -0.99 -3.45 11.08
CA SER A 135 -0.55 -2.98 12.41
C SER A 135 -1.59 -2.05 13.05
N VAL A 136 -2.06 -1.05 12.30
CA VAL A 136 -3.11 -0.14 12.76
C VAL A 136 -4.40 -0.88 13.11
N ILE A 137 -4.84 -1.82 12.28
CA ILE A 137 -6.01 -2.66 12.57
C ILE A 137 -5.82 -3.37 13.91
N LYS A 138 -4.74 -4.12 14.08
CA LYS A 138 -4.50 -4.91 15.31
C LYS A 138 -4.48 -4.04 16.56
N HIS A 139 -3.75 -2.92 16.53
CA HIS A 139 -3.57 -2.07 17.71
C HIS A 139 -4.76 -1.14 17.97
N TYR A 140 -5.29 -0.51 16.92
CA TYR A 140 -6.34 0.49 17.09
C TYR A 140 -7.70 -0.14 17.41
N PHE A 141 -8.09 -1.23 16.70
CA PHE A 141 -9.33 -1.93 17.01
C PHE A 141 -9.27 -2.62 18.36
N SER A 142 -8.13 -3.21 18.74
CA SER A 142 -7.91 -3.77 20.08
C SER A 142 -8.17 -2.70 21.16
N LYS A 143 -7.57 -1.53 21.02
CA LYS A 143 -7.78 -0.40 21.92
C LYS A 143 -9.23 0.09 21.95
N LYS A 144 -9.85 0.29 20.79
CA LYS A 144 -11.22 0.83 20.68
C LYS A 144 -12.30 -0.11 21.19
N LEU A 145 -12.10 -1.42 20.99
CA LEU A 145 -13.07 -2.46 21.37
C LEU A 145 -12.75 -3.11 22.73
N ASN A 146 -11.62 -2.72 23.35
CA ASN A 146 -11.10 -3.33 24.56
C ASN A 146 -11.02 -4.87 24.45
N LYS A 147 -10.48 -5.34 23.31
CA LYS A 147 -10.29 -6.76 22.99
C LYS A 147 -8.79 -7.08 22.81
N PRO A 148 -8.35 -8.31 23.16
CA PRO A 148 -6.98 -8.74 22.85
C PRO A 148 -6.67 -8.68 21.34
N LYS A 149 -5.43 -8.37 20.97
CA LYS A 149 -5.01 -8.28 19.56
C LYS A 149 -5.24 -9.58 18.79
N GLU A 150 -5.15 -10.70 19.45
CA GLU A 150 -5.37 -12.05 18.90
C GLU A 150 -6.83 -12.29 18.50
N LYS A 151 -7.76 -11.51 19.04
CA LYS A 151 -9.19 -11.53 18.69
C LYS A 151 -9.57 -10.52 17.61
N ILE A 152 -8.60 -9.72 17.16
CA ILE A 152 -8.74 -8.84 16.01
C ILE A 152 -8.12 -9.55 14.81
N ILE A 153 -8.93 -10.08 13.92
CA ILE A 153 -8.47 -10.81 12.74
C ILE A 153 -8.32 -9.82 11.57
N SER A 154 -7.09 -9.64 11.11
CA SER A 154 -6.75 -8.72 10.02
C SER A 154 -6.70 -9.47 8.69
N VAL A 155 -7.60 -9.09 7.79
CA VAL A 155 -7.71 -9.64 6.43
C VAL A 155 -7.35 -8.55 5.42
N SER A 156 -6.71 -8.91 4.32
CA SER A 156 -6.37 -7.95 3.28
C SER A 156 -6.78 -8.42 1.88
N ILE A 157 -7.39 -7.53 1.10
CA ILE A 157 -7.69 -7.75 -0.31
C ILE A 157 -6.64 -7.05 -1.15
N MET A 158 -5.83 -7.81 -1.88
CA MET A 158 -4.60 -7.32 -2.51
C MET A 158 -4.53 -7.61 -4.01
N PRO A 159 -3.94 -6.73 -4.82
CA PRO A 159 -3.76 -6.94 -6.26
C PRO A 159 -2.60 -7.90 -6.60
N CYS A 160 -1.89 -8.41 -5.58
CA CYS A 160 -0.62 -9.10 -5.76
C CYS A 160 -0.55 -10.35 -4.88
N VAL A 161 -0.31 -11.52 -5.49
CA VAL A 161 -0.14 -12.79 -4.77
C VAL A 161 1.07 -12.78 -3.85
N LEU A 162 2.12 -12.00 -4.16
CA LEU A 162 3.32 -11.91 -3.33
C LEU A 162 3.06 -11.24 -1.96
N LYS A 163 1.93 -10.52 -1.80
CA LYS A 163 1.51 -10.00 -0.50
C LYS A 163 1.21 -11.10 0.53
N LYS A 164 0.94 -12.33 0.07
CA LYS A 164 0.85 -13.50 0.94
C LYS A 164 2.21 -13.83 1.60
N TYR A 165 3.32 -13.61 0.90
CA TYR A 165 4.66 -13.77 1.48
C TYR A 165 5.02 -12.58 2.39
N GLU A 166 4.67 -11.36 1.99
CA GLU A 166 4.90 -10.17 2.83
C GLU A 166 4.19 -10.28 4.18
N SER A 167 2.98 -10.88 4.24
CA SER A 167 2.25 -11.06 5.50
C SER A 167 2.95 -11.97 6.51
N LEU A 168 3.97 -12.73 6.11
CA LEU A 168 4.79 -13.56 6.99
C LEU A 168 5.92 -12.77 7.67
N GLU A 169 6.20 -11.57 7.20
CA GLU A 169 7.23 -10.71 7.79
C GLU A 169 6.82 -10.27 9.19
N ARG A 170 7.84 -10.15 10.06
CA ARG A 170 7.62 -9.85 11.47
C ARG A 170 8.05 -8.43 11.81
N PHE A 171 7.28 -7.81 12.66
CA PHE A 171 7.62 -6.54 13.30
C PHE A 171 8.57 -6.74 14.48
N SER A 172 8.95 -5.64 15.14
CA SER A 172 9.93 -5.61 16.20
C SER A 172 9.59 -6.49 17.41
N ASP A 173 8.30 -6.64 17.69
CA ASP A 173 7.78 -7.48 18.75
C ASP A 173 7.68 -8.97 18.37
N GLY A 174 8.11 -9.33 17.15
CA GLY A 174 8.00 -10.68 16.61
C GLY A 174 6.61 -11.05 16.08
N SER A 175 5.64 -10.14 16.15
CA SER A 175 4.27 -10.36 15.68
C SER A 175 4.15 -10.22 14.16
N THR A 176 3.16 -10.89 13.58
CA THR A 176 2.60 -10.61 12.26
C THR A 176 1.28 -9.88 12.46
N TYR A 177 1.00 -8.89 11.60
CA TYR A 177 -0.21 -8.07 11.74
C TYR A 177 -1.23 -8.31 10.64
N ILE A 178 -0.97 -9.27 9.75
CA ILE A 178 -1.91 -9.74 8.72
C ILE A 178 -2.13 -11.23 8.92
N ASP A 179 -3.37 -11.62 9.16
CA ASP A 179 -3.72 -13.03 9.36
C ASP A 179 -4.05 -13.72 8.02
N TYR A 180 -4.73 -13.01 7.10
CA TYR A 180 -5.15 -13.55 5.81
C TYR A 180 -4.96 -12.55 4.68
N VAL A 181 -4.52 -13.06 3.52
CA VAL A 181 -4.41 -12.27 2.28
C VAL A 181 -5.23 -12.94 1.19
N VAL A 182 -6.14 -12.19 0.59
CA VAL A 182 -7.01 -12.60 -0.51
C VAL A 182 -6.67 -11.74 -1.73
N THR A 183 -6.42 -12.33 -2.88
CA THR A 183 -6.21 -11.56 -4.11
C THR A 183 -7.54 -11.08 -4.70
N THR A 184 -7.48 -10.11 -5.63
CA THR A 184 -8.67 -9.63 -6.33
C THR A 184 -9.44 -10.76 -7.00
N ARG A 185 -8.73 -11.69 -7.69
CA ARG A 185 -9.34 -12.87 -8.32
C ARG A 185 -9.96 -13.83 -7.31
N GLU A 186 -9.25 -14.10 -6.22
CA GLU A 186 -9.78 -14.98 -5.16
C GLU A 186 -11.01 -14.39 -4.49
N LEU A 187 -11.07 -13.06 -4.29
CA LEU A 187 -12.28 -12.40 -3.78
C LEU A 187 -13.47 -12.60 -4.72
N ALA A 188 -13.27 -12.40 -6.02
CA ALA A 188 -14.32 -12.62 -7.01
C ALA A 188 -14.75 -14.08 -7.07
N GLN A 189 -13.80 -15.03 -7.01
CA GLN A 189 -14.08 -16.46 -6.96
C GLN A 189 -14.90 -16.82 -5.71
N TRP A 190 -14.53 -16.32 -4.54
CA TRP A 190 -15.25 -16.55 -3.29
C TRP A 190 -16.67 -16.00 -3.35
N ALA A 191 -16.83 -14.76 -3.83
CA ALA A 191 -18.15 -14.15 -3.99
C ALA A 191 -19.06 -14.98 -4.93
N LYS A 192 -18.55 -15.38 -6.10
CA LYS A 192 -19.29 -16.22 -7.05
C LYS A 192 -19.69 -17.57 -6.43
N LYS A 193 -18.78 -18.21 -5.67
CA LYS A 193 -19.07 -19.47 -4.95
C LYS A 193 -20.17 -19.30 -3.90
N ARG A 194 -20.27 -18.12 -3.29
CA ARG A 194 -21.37 -17.77 -2.35
C ARG A 194 -22.63 -17.26 -3.05
N GLY A 195 -22.71 -17.32 -4.38
CA GLY A 195 -23.85 -16.84 -5.15
C GLY A 195 -24.01 -15.33 -5.18
N LEU A 196 -22.94 -14.57 -4.84
CA LEU A 196 -22.95 -13.11 -4.82
C LEU A 196 -22.52 -12.54 -6.17
N ASP A 197 -23.19 -11.48 -6.59
CA ASP A 197 -22.90 -10.72 -7.80
C ASP A 197 -22.66 -9.25 -7.44
N LEU A 198 -21.48 -8.72 -7.79
CA LEU A 198 -21.09 -7.34 -7.50
C LEU A 198 -22.09 -6.32 -8.06
N ARG A 199 -22.78 -6.64 -9.16
CA ARG A 199 -23.80 -5.79 -9.77
C ARG A 199 -25.05 -5.64 -8.91
N LYS A 200 -25.34 -6.66 -8.09
CA LYS A 200 -26.58 -6.79 -7.31
C LYS A 200 -26.42 -6.39 -5.84
N VAL A 201 -25.18 -6.30 -5.33
CA VAL A 201 -24.97 -5.90 -3.94
C VAL A 201 -25.25 -4.41 -3.76
N ASN A 202 -25.73 -4.03 -2.58
CA ASN A 202 -25.81 -2.63 -2.21
C ASN A 202 -24.41 -2.04 -1.97
N GLU A 203 -24.28 -0.73 -2.09
CA GLU A 203 -23.05 -0.06 -1.72
C GLU A 203 -22.84 -0.10 -0.20
N GLY A 204 -21.58 -0.32 0.21
CA GLY A 204 -21.15 -0.29 1.61
C GLY A 204 -20.42 1.00 1.95
N LYS A 205 -19.97 1.09 3.21
CA LYS A 205 -19.17 2.22 3.73
C LYS A 205 -17.96 1.70 4.47
N PHE A 206 -16.87 2.47 4.45
CA PHE A 206 -15.73 2.19 5.32
C PHE A 206 -16.13 2.27 6.80
N SER A 207 -15.39 1.55 7.62
CA SER A 207 -15.57 1.54 9.08
C SER A 207 -15.46 2.96 9.64
N GLU A 208 -16.37 3.34 10.52
CA GLU A 208 -16.35 4.64 11.21
C GLU A 208 -15.10 4.86 12.08
N PHE A 209 -14.41 3.79 12.49
CA PHE A 209 -13.19 3.88 13.25
C PHE A 209 -12.01 4.40 12.41
N LEU A 210 -11.97 4.08 11.10
CA LEU A 210 -10.91 4.45 10.17
C LEU A 210 -11.52 4.84 8.80
N PRO A 211 -12.29 5.93 8.72
CA PRO A 211 -13.17 6.20 7.58
C PRO A 211 -12.47 6.80 6.37
N ASN A 212 -11.30 7.39 6.54
CA ASN A 212 -10.72 8.27 5.52
C ASN A 212 -9.31 7.87 5.10
N SER A 213 -9.01 8.13 3.82
CA SER A 213 -7.69 8.16 3.21
C SER A 213 -7.56 9.41 2.35
N SER A 214 -6.33 9.89 2.12
CA SER A 214 -6.07 11.06 1.30
C SER A 214 -6.09 10.71 -0.21
N LYS A 215 -6.07 11.77 -1.03
CA LYS A 215 -5.85 11.66 -2.48
C LYS A 215 -4.52 10.95 -2.77
N ASP A 216 -3.46 11.36 -2.09
CA ASP A 216 -2.11 10.82 -2.31
C ASP A 216 -1.99 9.37 -1.87
N GLY A 217 -2.65 8.98 -0.77
CA GLY A 217 -2.77 7.59 -0.35
C GLY A 217 -3.46 6.69 -1.37
N VAL A 218 -4.57 7.13 -1.96
CA VAL A 218 -5.24 6.37 -3.04
C VAL A 218 -4.38 6.31 -4.30
N GLY A 219 -3.73 7.42 -4.65
CA GLY A 219 -2.86 7.53 -5.83
C GLY A 219 -1.56 6.75 -5.76
N PHE A 220 -1.20 6.22 -4.58
CA PHE A 220 0.02 5.44 -4.33
C PHE A 220 0.15 4.20 -5.23
N GLY A 221 -0.95 3.60 -5.62
CA GLY A 221 -0.97 2.32 -6.35
C GLY A 221 -0.59 2.38 -7.83
N VAL A 222 -0.35 3.55 -8.41
CA VAL A 222 0.11 3.73 -9.79
C VAL A 222 1.54 4.23 -9.84
N THR A 223 2.22 3.95 -10.95
CA THR A 223 3.60 4.41 -11.19
C THR A 223 3.75 5.90 -11.00
N GLY A 224 4.79 6.32 -10.26
CA GLY A 224 5.06 7.71 -9.90
C GLY A 224 4.15 8.25 -8.79
N GLY A 225 3.21 7.45 -8.31
CA GLY A 225 2.26 7.87 -7.27
C GLY A 225 2.91 8.11 -5.92
N LEU A 226 3.85 7.25 -5.53
CA LEU A 226 4.60 7.40 -4.28
C LEU A 226 5.54 8.60 -4.34
N VAL A 227 6.33 8.75 -5.41
CA VAL A 227 7.22 9.93 -5.58
C VAL A 227 6.41 11.22 -5.55
N GLU A 228 5.30 11.28 -6.27
CA GLU A 228 4.40 12.44 -6.29
C GLU A 228 3.94 12.80 -4.89
N ALA A 229 3.42 11.82 -4.16
CA ALA A 229 2.90 11.96 -2.81
C ALA A 229 3.99 12.39 -1.81
N LEU A 230 5.17 11.76 -1.89
CA LEU A 230 6.34 12.08 -1.06
C LEU A 230 6.75 13.54 -1.23
N LEU A 231 6.98 13.98 -2.47
CA LEU A 231 7.40 15.35 -2.77
C LEU A 231 6.34 16.38 -2.36
N THR A 232 5.05 16.06 -2.54
CA THR A 232 3.95 16.93 -2.10
C THR A 232 3.90 17.05 -0.59
N THR A 233 4.08 15.93 0.11
CA THR A 233 4.10 15.87 1.58
C THR A 233 5.30 16.63 2.16
N MET A 234 6.51 16.47 1.57
CA MET A 234 7.71 17.23 1.98
C MET A 234 7.51 18.74 1.80
N ALA A 235 6.96 19.16 0.66
CA ALA A 235 6.66 20.58 0.41
C ALA A 235 5.67 21.14 1.43
N HIS A 236 4.66 20.34 1.81
CA HIS A 236 3.68 20.73 2.82
C HIS A 236 4.30 20.83 4.23
N ILE A 237 5.19 19.88 4.61
CA ILE A 237 5.90 19.93 5.90
C ILE A 237 6.77 21.18 5.99
N LEU A 238 7.43 21.57 4.89
CA LEU A 238 8.29 22.75 4.82
C LEU A 238 7.52 24.06 4.57
N GLU A 239 6.20 23.99 4.40
CA GLU A 239 5.34 25.14 4.08
C GLU A 239 5.77 25.90 2.80
N VAL A 240 6.27 25.16 1.81
CA VAL A 240 6.72 25.71 0.52
C VAL A 240 5.91 25.18 -0.64
N LYS A 241 5.95 25.89 -1.78
CA LYS A 241 5.36 25.38 -3.02
C LYS A 241 6.26 24.32 -3.64
N LYS A 242 5.65 23.26 -4.14
CA LYS A 242 6.33 22.28 -5.00
C LYS A 242 6.42 22.84 -6.43
N GLU A 243 7.61 23.08 -6.90
CA GLU A 243 7.87 23.47 -8.28
C GLU A 243 8.22 22.24 -9.10
N ALA A 244 7.23 21.44 -9.47
CA ALA A 244 7.43 20.30 -10.35
C ALA A 244 6.15 19.87 -11.04
N GLU A 245 6.27 19.39 -12.29
CA GLU A 245 5.21 18.66 -12.96
C GLU A 245 4.93 17.32 -12.26
N SER A 246 3.73 16.79 -12.47
CA SER A 246 3.33 15.51 -11.88
C SER A 246 4.28 14.36 -12.21
N PHE A 247 4.60 13.53 -11.23
CA PHE A 247 5.36 12.29 -11.37
C PHE A 247 4.52 11.12 -11.85
N ARG A 248 3.20 11.21 -11.73
CA ARG A 248 2.28 10.16 -12.19
C ARG A 248 2.40 9.99 -13.70
N THR A 249 2.82 8.80 -14.13
CA THR A 249 3.19 8.53 -15.51
C THR A 249 2.76 7.14 -15.96
N ASN A 250 2.75 6.93 -17.25
CA ASN A 250 2.71 5.62 -17.89
C ASN A 250 4.09 5.21 -18.43
N GLU A 251 5.09 6.09 -18.33
CA GLU A 251 6.45 5.81 -18.77
C GLU A 251 7.11 4.77 -17.88
N PRO A 252 7.93 3.85 -18.43
CA PRO A 252 8.63 2.85 -17.63
C PRO A 252 9.64 3.43 -16.64
N ILE A 253 10.28 4.53 -17.02
CA ILE A 253 11.25 5.26 -16.19
C ILE A 253 10.94 6.73 -16.31
N LYS A 254 10.74 7.41 -15.18
CA LYS A 254 10.61 8.85 -15.10
C LYS A 254 11.51 9.41 -14.04
N GLU A 255 12.41 10.29 -14.45
CA GLU A 255 13.44 10.89 -13.62
C GLU A 255 13.34 12.40 -13.67
N ARG A 256 13.58 13.03 -12.54
CA ARG A 256 13.62 14.50 -12.43
C ARG A 256 14.52 14.95 -11.28
N GLN A 257 15.06 16.14 -11.46
CA GLN A 257 15.54 16.97 -10.36
C GLN A 257 14.41 17.90 -9.93
N VAL A 258 14.10 17.90 -8.63
CA VAL A 258 12.98 18.65 -8.04
C VAL A 258 13.51 19.54 -6.92
N LYS A 259 13.15 20.82 -6.94
CA LYS A 259 13.44 21.75 -5.88
C LYS A 259 12.28 21.86 -4.90
N ILE A 260 12.55 21.67 -3.60
CA ILE A 260 11.59 21.82 -2.51
C ILE A 260 12.25 22.68 -1.42
N GLY A 261 11.83 23.94 -1.29
CA GLY A 261 12.49 24.89 -0.41
C GLY A 261 13.97 25.10 -0.79
N GLU A 262 14.87 24.85 0.15
CA GLU A 262 16.31 24.92 -0.07
C GLU A 262 16.92 23.62 -0.65
N TYR A 263 16.17 22.50 -0.64
CA TYR A 263 16.66 21.20 -1.06
C TYR A 263 16.45 20.96 -2.55
N THR A 264 17.44 20.34 -3.19
CA THR A 264 17.36 19.88 -4.57
C THR A 264 17.51 18.37 -4.59
N LEU A 265 16.46 17.68 -5.01
CA LEU A 265 16.35 16.23 -4.97
C LEU A 265 16.39 15.62 -6.38
N ASN A 266 17.24 14.63 -6.58
CA ASN A 266 17.18 13.76 -7.75
C ASN A 266 16.30 12.57 -7.41
N VAL A 267 15.21 12.38 -8.13
CA VAL A 267 14.24 11.33 -7.87
C VAL A 267 13.88 10.59 -9.14
N VAL A 268 13.58 9.30 -9.01
CA VAL A 268 13.20 8.46 -10.14
C VAL A 268 12.08 7.50 -9.76
N SER A 269 11.13 7.31 -10.67
CA SER A 269 10.11 6.25 -10.61
C SER A 269 10.35 5.26 -11.73
N ILE A 270 10.43 3.98 -11.40
CA ILE A 270 10.73 2.90 -12.33
C ILE A 270 9.65 1.83 -12.20
N ASN A 271 9.09 1.37 -13.35
CA ASN A 271 8.17 0.25 -13.34
C ASN A 271 8.54 -0.80 -14.41
N GLY A 272 8.15 -2.05 -14.13
CA GLY A 272 8.46 -3.20 -14.98
C GLY A 272 9.85 -3.77 -14.71
N PHE A 273 9.91 -5.11 -14.58
CA PHE A 273 11.09 -5.86 -14.13
C PHE A 273 12.37 -5.53 -14.90
N GLY A 274 12.31 -5.43 -16.25
CA GLY A 274 13.51 -5.19 -17.07
C GLY A 274 14.09 -3.77 -16.96
N ASN A 275 13.32 -2.80 -16.46
CA ASN A 275 13.72 -1.40 -16.51
C ASN A 275 14.60 -1.00 -15.32
N PHE A 276 14.43 -1.61 -14.16
CA PHE A 276 15.19 -1.21 -12.97
C PHE A 276 16.61 -1.80 -12.96
N GLU A 277 16.89 -2.92 -13.62
CA GLU A 277 18.21 -3.53 -13.68
C GLU A 277 19.30 -2.57 -14.23
N LYS A 278 18.97 -1.84 -15.29
CA LYS A 278 19.86 -0.83 -15.86
C LYS A 278 20.16 0.27 -14.85
N VAL A 279 19.12 0.86 -14.27
CA VAL A 279 19.25 1.96 -13.31
C VAL A 279 20.00 1.53 -12.06
N LEU A 280 19.79 0.28 -11.59
CA LEU A 280 20.51 -0.25 -10.44
C LEU A 280 22.01 -0.37 -10.70
N LYS A 281 22.42 -0.86 -11.88
CA LYS A 281 23.83 -0.94 -12.25
C LYS A 281 24.49 0.43 -12.27
N GLU A 282 23.79 1.45 -12.79
CA GLU A 282 24.26 2.83 -12.84
C GLU A 282 24.37 3.44 -11.42
N ILE A 283 23.47 3.07 -10.50
CA ILE A 283 23.57 3.46 -9.08
C ILE A 283 24.76 2.74 -8.39
N GLU A 284 24.89 1.44 -8.57
CA GLU A 284 25.96 0.63 -7.97
C GLU A 284 27.36 1.04 -8.44
N SER A 285 27.49 1.49 -9.69
CA SER A 285 28.75 2.02 -10.26
C SER A 285 29.03 3.45 -9.80
N GLY A 286 28.08 4.13 -9.20
CA GLY A 286 28.20 5.55 -8.83
C GLY A 286 28.02 6.54 -9.99
N GLU A 287 27.65 6.04 -11.17
CA GLU A 287 27.40 6.87 -12.37
C GLU A 287 26.19 7.80 -12.16
N ARG A 288 25.17 7.32 -11.45
CA ARG A 288 23.95 8.09 -11.14
C ARG A 288 23.69 8.13 -9.64
N LYS A 289 23.30 9.31 -9.15
CA LYS A 289 22.99 9.54 -7.75
C LYS A 289 21.56 10.05 -7.60
N PHE A 290 20.78 9.34 -6.79
CA PHE A 290 19.41 9.70 -6.46
C PHE A 290 19.25 9.88 -4.95
N HIS A 291 18.25 10.67 -4.57
CA HIS A 291 17.78 10.75 -3.19
C HIS A 291 16.69 9.71 -2.93
N PHE A 292 15.72 9.60 -3.84
CA PHE A 292 14.66 8.62 -3.72
C PHE A 292 14.42 7.87 -5.03
N VAL A 293 14.25 6.55 -4.92
CA VAL A 293 14.01 5.63 -6.04
C VAL A 293 12.74 4.83 -5.78
N GLU A 294 11.68 5.13 -6.53
CA GLU A 294 10.47 4.31 -6.55
C GLU A 294 10.65 3.16 -7.53
N VAL A 295 10.56 1.92 -7.06
CA VAL A 295 10.59 0.72 -7.89
C VAL A 295 9.28 -0.04 -7.76
N MET A 296 8.58 -0.23 -8.89
CA MET A 296 7.41 -1.08 -9.01
C MET A 296 7.68 -2.23 -10.00
N ASN A 297 7.52 -3.47 -9.53
CA ASN A 297 7.83 -4.65 -10.36
C ASN A 297 6.89 -4.83 -11.56
N CYS A 298 5.67 -4.34 -11.46
CA CYS A 298 4.63 -4.50 -12.48
C CYS A 298 4.51 -3.25 -13.36
N PRO A 299 4.22 -3.41 -14.67
CA PRO A 299 3.89 -2.27 -15.53
C PRO A 299 2.70 -1.49 -14.97
N TYR A 300 2.75 -0.16 -15.05
CA TYR A 300 1.74 0.79 -14.53
C TYR A 300 1.54 0.75 -13.00
N GLY A 301 2.35 -0.03 -12.26
CA GLY A 301 2.24 -0.18 -10.81
C GLY A 301 1.32 -1.33 -10.39
N CYS A 302 0.71 -1.23 -9.20
CA CYS A 302 -0.08 -2.30 -8.60
C CYS A 302 -1.36 -2.66 -9.38
N VAL A 303 -1.81 -1.82 -10.30
CA VAL A 303 -2.94 -2.13 -11.21
C VAL A 303 -2.63 -3.29 -12.16
N GLY A 304 -1.34 -3.56 -12.42
CA GLY A 304 -0.84 -4.72 -13.17
C GLY A 304 -0.42 -5.90 -12.29
N GLY A 305 -0.77 -5.90 -11.02
CA GLY A 305 -0.34 -6.92 -10.06
C GLY A 305 -0.82 -8.33 -10.38
N PRO A 306 -0.04 -9.38 -10.04
CA PRO A 306 -0.31 -10.78 -10.40
C PRO A 306 -1.51 -11.41 -9.67
N GLY A 307 -2.24 -10.67 -8.86
CA GLY A 307 -3.52 -11.06 -8.24
C GLY A 307 -4.74 -10.42 -8.89
N GLN A 308 -4.56 -9.57 -9.92
CA GLN A 308 -5.62 -8.88 -10.65
C GLN A 308 -6.31 -9.80 -11.69
N PRO A 309 -7.53 -9.44 -12.17
CA PRO A 309 -8.24 -10.18 -13.21
C PRO A 309 -7.44 -10.38 -14.50
N LEU A 310 -7.76 -11.46 -15.22
CA LEU A 310 -7.18 -11.83 -16.51
C LEU A 310 -8.27 -11.79 -17.60
N PRO A 311 -7.91 -11.56 -18.88
CA PRO A 311 -6.57 -11.32 -19.40
C PRO A 311 -6.01 -9.94 -19.04
N VAL A 312 -4.71 -9.73 -19.24
CA VAL A 312 -4.02 -8.44 -19.05
C VAL A 312 -3.36 -8.05 -20.36
N ASN A 313 -3.60 -6.82 -20.80
CA ASN A 313 -2.94 -6.17 -21.92
C ASN A 313 -2.70 -4.68 -21.59
N ASP A 314 -2.02 -3.97 -22.46
CA ASP A 314 -1.67 -2.56 -22.25
C ASP A 314 -2.90 -1.64 -22.13
N GLU A 315 -3.96 -1.89 -22.89
CA GLU A 315 -5.21 -1.11 -22.84
C GLU A 315 -5.91 -1.26 -21.49
N ILE A 316 -6.02 -2.49 -20.98
CA ILE A 316 -6.58 -2.79 -19.66
C ILE A 316 -5.76 -2.10 -18.56
N LEU A 317 -4.43 -2.17 -18.63
CA LEU A 317 -3.56 -1.54 -17.65
C LEU A 317 -3.69 -0.02 -17.64
N LYS A 318 -3.76 0.60 -18.83
CA LYS A 318 -4.03 2.03 -18.98
C LYS A 318 -5.38 2.43 -18.40
N ALA A 319 -6.44 1.66 -18.68
CA ALA A 319 -7.77 1.92 -18.15
C ALA A 319 -7.79 1.82 -16.60
N ARG A 320 -7.22 0.77 -16.02
CA ARG A 320 -7.10 0.62 -14.56
C ARG A 320 -6.30 1.76 -13.93
N ALA A 321 -5.17 2.15 -14.54
CA ALA A 321 -4.34 3.26 -14.03
C ALA A 321 -5.09 4.60 -14.10
N ALA A 322 -5.79 4.88 -15.19
CA ALA A 322 -6.63 6.07 -15.34
C ALA A 322 -7.76 6.10 -14.32
N GLY A 323 -8.47 4.97 -14.15
CA GLY A 323 -9.53 4.82 -13.17
C GLY A 323 -9.05 5.07 -11.75
N LEU A 324 -7.86 4.56 -11.38
CA LEU A 324 -7.31 4.77 -10.04
C LEU A 324 -6.91 6.24 -9.80
N ARG A 325 -6.40 6.93 -10.82
CA ARG A 325 -6.14 8.38 -10.74
C ARG A 325 -7.43 9.17 -10.51
N LEU A 326 -8.50 8.83 -11.22
CA LEU A 326 -9.81 9.46 -11.02
C LEU A 326 -10.38 9.16 -9.63
N ALA A 327 -10.26 7.93 -9.14
CA ALA A 327 -10.66 7.56 -7.78
C ALA A 327 -9.88 8.35 -6.72
N ALA A 328 -8.57 8.57 -6.93
CA ALA A 328 -7.76 9.42 -6.07
C ALA A 328 -8.24 10.88 -6.09
N ASP A 329 -8.55 11.43 -7.25
CA ASP A 329 -9.01 12.83 -7.36
C ASP A 329 -10.34 13.08 -6.64
N LYS A 330 -11.22 12.08 -6.51
CA LYS A 330 -12.46 12.18 -5.70
C LYS A 330 -12.18 12.38 -4.21
N LYS A 331 -10.98 12.05 -3.71
CA LYS A 331 -10.58 12.23 -2.30
C LYS A 331 -10.10 13.65 -1.96
N ARG A 332 -9.94 14.54 -2.93
CA ARG A 332 -9.47 15.92 -2.70
C ARG A 332 -10.30 16.69 -1.67
N SER A 333 -11.59 16.41 -1.59
CA SER A 333 -12.49 17.04 -0.62
C SER A 333 -12.26 16.59 0.82
N ILE A 334 -11.55 15.48 1.05
CA ILE A 334 -11.22 14.97 2.38
C ILE A 334 -9.83 15.48 2.77
N ALA A 335 -8.82 15.14 1.99
CA ALA A 335 -7.43 15.55 2.16
C ALA A 335 -6.66 15.33 0.85
N ILE A 336 -5.70 16.19 0.56
CA ILE A 336 -4.75 15.99 -0.54
C ILE A 336 -3.56 15.17 -0.05
N VAL A 337 -2.94 15.61 1.04
CA VAL A 337 -1.75 15.03 1.66
C VAL A 337 -2.08 14.31 2.96
N PRO A 338 -1.23 13.38 3.40
CA PRO A 338 -1.44 12.58 4.61
C PRO A 338 -1.73 13.40 5.88
N GLN A 339 -0.97 14.48 6.11
CA GLN A 339 -1.08 15.27 7.33
C GLN A 339 -2.36 16.11 7.41
N GLU A 340 -3.08 16.31 6.29
CA GLU A 340 -4.42 16.93 6.29
C GLU A 340 -5.53 15.90 6.61
N ASN A 341 -5.23 14.59 6.51
CA ASN A 341 -6.22 13.56 6.75
C ASN A 341 -6.56 13.47 8.25
N PRO A 342 -7.82 13.74 8.64
CA PRO A 342 -8.22 13.71 10.05
C PRO A 342 -7.99 12.34 10.72
N THR A 343 -8.09 11.25 9.95
CA THR A 343 -7.86 9.89 10.46
C THR A 343 -6.37 9.67 10.76
N VAL A 344 -5.47 10.18 9.91
CA VAL A 344 -4.02 10.12 10.15
C VAL A 344 -3.66 10.94 11.39
N GLN A 345 -4.16 12.18 11.48
CA GLN A 345 -3.93 13.05 12.66
C GLN A 345 -4.41 12.37 13.95
N MET A 346 -5.58 11.75 13.92
CA MET A 346 -6.11 10.98 15.05
C MET A 346 -5.21 9.81 15.43
N LEU A 347 -4.72 9.03 14.45
CA LEU A 347 -3.85 7.88 14.70
C LEU A 347 -2.51 8.31 15.31
N TYR A 348 -1.90 9.40 14.84
CA TYR A 348 -0.69 9.92 15.45
C TYR A 348 -0.94 10.37 16.89
N ARG A 349 -2.01 11.09 17.16
CA ARG A 349 -2.37 11.54 18.51
C ARG A 349 -2.67 10.39 19.48
N GLU A 350 -3.36 9.33 19.02
CA GLU A 350 -3.90 8.29 19.89
C GLU A 350 -3.04 7.02 19.96
N LEU A 351 -2.20 6.75 18.95
CA LEU A 351 -1.50 5.49 18.81
C LEU A 351 -0.01 5.63 18.48
N LEU A 352 0.36 6.49 17.54
CA LEU A 352 1.69 6.51 16.92
C LEU A 352 2.65 7.56 17.52
N GLY A 353 2.10 8.60 18.19
CA GLY A 353 2.88 9.72 18.72
C GLY A 353 3.14 10.79 17.65
N ARG A 354 4.35 10.85 17.13
CA ARG A 354 4.74 11.72 16.00
C ARG A 354 5.53 10.91 14.97
N PRO A 355 5.65 11.38 13.72
CA PRO A 355 6.51 10.73 12.73
C PRO A 355 7.93 10.51 13.28
N GLY A 356 8.51 9.34 13.01
CA GLY A 356 9.83 8.94 13.49
C GLY A 356 9.97 8.72 15.00
N SER A 357 8.88 8.82 15.78
CA SER A 357 8.92 8.52 17.22
C SER A 357 9.22 7.04 17.50
N GLU A 358 9.67 6.73 18.71
CA GLU A 358 9.91 5.35 19.14
C GLU A 358 8.67 4.47 18.92
N LYS A 359 7.48 5.00 19.27
CA LYS A 359 6.21 4.28 19.07
C LYS A 359 5.85 4.08 17.61
N ALA A 360 6.08 5.07 16.75
CA ALA A 360 5.91 4.92 15.31
C ALA A 360 6.89 3.86 14.75
N ARG A 361 8.15 3.90 15.16
CA ARG A 361 9.16 2.91 14.74
C ARG A 361 8.80 1.49 15.18
N GLU A 362 8.32 1.31 16.42
CA GLU A 362 7.86 0.01 16.93
C GLU A 362 6.75 -0.59 16.07
N LEU A 363 5.78 0.23 15.65
CA LEU A 363 4.53 -0.25 15.03
C LEU A 363 4.55 -0.22 13.50
N LEU A 364 5.46 0.56 12.88
CA LEU A 364 5.42 0.87 11.45
C LEU A 364 6.67 0.44 10.70
N TYR A 365 7.76 0.04 11.40
CA TYR A 365 9.03 -0.26 10.76
C TYR A 365 9.36 -1.74 10.88
N PHE A 366 9.95 -2.29 9.83
CA PHE A 366 10.53 -3.62 9.91
C PHE A 366 11.83 -3.60 10.71
N HIS A 367 12.02 -4.59 11.56
CA HIS A 367 13.35 -4.86 12.07
C HIS A 367 14.21 -5.47 10.97
N LYS A 368 15.31 -4.76 10.58
CA LYS A 368 16.28 -5.15 9.56
C LYS A 368 15.74 -6.21 8.62
N ILE A 369 15.36 -5.81 7.42
CA ILE A 369 14.90 -6.74 6.40
C ILE A 369 15.92 -7.86 6.29
N LYS A 370 15.73 -8.93 7.04
CA LYS A 370 16.40 -10.21 6.82
C LYS A 370 15.62 -10.86 5.69
N LEU A 371 15.98 -10.49 4.46
CA LEU A 371 15.50 -11.16 3.27
C LEU A 371 16.32 -12.42 3.02
#